data_fc91113c9b87dbb97a477b85abffa24b
#
_entry.id   fc91113c9b87dbb97a477b85abffa24b
#
_cell.length_a   1.000
_cell.length_b   1.000
_cell.length_c   1.000
_cell.angle_alpha   90.00
_cell.angle_beta   90.00
_cell.angle_gamma   90.00
#
_symmetry.space_group_name_H-M   'P 1'
#
loop_
_entity.id
_entity.type
_entity.pdbx_description
1 polymer ?
#
loop_
_entity_poly.entity_id
_entity_poly.type
_entity_poly.pdbx_seq_one_letter_code
_entity_poly.pdbx_strand_id
1 'polypeptide(L)'
;MKRVVIVICDGLRADMVTPEITPNLIRIAKAGTHFQAHGGVFPSTTRTTAAAIATGCKPGRNGLEGNAVALDMGNGLEVFSVGPPGFRDKMHQA
;
A
#
# COMPACT_ATOMS: atom_id res chain seq x y z
N MET A 1 26.02 8.14 4.61
CA MET A 1 24.56 8.39 4.40
C MET A 1 23.81 7.07 4.43
N LYS A 2 22.76 6.99 5.24
CA LYS A 2 21.89 5.81 5.27
C LYS A 2 20.88 5.93 4.15
N ARG A 3 20.65 4.81 3.44
CA ARG A 3 19.66 4.73 2.38
C ARG A 3 18.64 3.66 2.72
N VAL A 4 17.38 3.93 2.39
CA VAL A 4 16.29 2.98 2.56
C VAL A 4 15.65 2.74 1.20
N VAL A 5 15.48 1.47 0.85
CA VAL A 5 14.77 1.06 -0.36
C VAL A 5 13.60 0.19 0.06
N ILE A 6 12.40 0.57 -0.37
CA ILE A 6 11.18 -0.20 -0.13
C ILE A 6 10.78 -0.85 -1.44
N VAL A 7 10.70 -2.18 -1.45
CA VAL A 7 10.27 -2.95 -2.62
C VAL A 7 8.94 -3.62 -2.31
N ILE A 8 7.93 -3.30 -3.09
CA ILE A 8 6.59 -3.87 -2.95
C ILE A 8 6.39 -4.92 -4.03
N CYS A 9 6.25 -6.18 -3.61
CA CYS A 9 6.03 -7.31 -4.52
C CYS A 9 4.54 -7.64 -4.55
N ASP A 10 3.77 -6.88 -5.32
CA ASP A 10 2.33 -7.07 -5.43
C ASP A 10 2.00 -8.43 -6.03
N GLY A 11 1.04 -9.13 -5.44
CA GLY A 11 0.64 -10.46 -5.89
C GLY A 11 1.57 -11.61 -5.46
N LEU A 12 2.67 -11.32 -4.76
CA LEU A 12 3.57 -12.37 -4.26
C LEU A 12 2.97 -12.99 -2.99
N ARG A 13 2.63 -14.26 -3.07
CA ARG A 13 2.14 -15.02 -1.90
C ARG A 13 3.31 -15.45 -1.03
N ALA A 14 3.09 -15.54 0.28
CA ALA A 14 4.13 -15.93 1.23
C ALA A 14 4.69 -17.33 0.95
N ASP A 15 3.87 -18.27 0.47
CA ASP A 15 4.30 -19.63 0.14
C ASP A 15 5.13 -19.71 -1.15
N MET A 16 5.21 -18.63 -1.93
CA MET A 16 6.09 -18.53 -3.10
C MET A 16 7.50 -18.06 -2.74
N VAL A 17 7.73 -17.64 -1.51
CA VAL A 17 9.06 -17.22 -1.03
C VAL A 17 9.84 -18.44 -0.59
N THR A 18 10.50 -19.07 -1.56
CA THR A 18 11.26 -20.30 -1.37
C THR A 18 12.62 -20.17 -2.05
N PRO A 19 13.63 -20.99 -1.66
CA PRO A 19 14.94 -20.95 -2.32
C PRO A 19 14.90 -21.23 -3.83
N GLU A 20 13.91 -22.01 -4.28
CA GLU A 20 13.75 -22.38 -5.69
C GLU A 20 13.13 -21.24 -6.52
N ILE A 21 12.12 -20.57 -5.95
CA ILE A 21 11.35 -19.53 -6.67
C ILE A 21 11.98 -18.15 -6.46
N THR A 22 12.38 -17.84 -5.23
CA THR A 22 12.88 -16.51 -4.86
C THR A 22 14.22 -16.60 -4.13
N PRO A 23 15.30 -17.05 -4.78
CA PRO A 23 16.59 -17.25 -4.11
C PRO A 23 17.18 -15.95 -3.53
N ASN A 24 16.97 -14.83 -4.22
CA ASN A 24 17.50 -13.53 -3.77
C ASN A 24 16.72 -12.99 -2.56
N LEU A 25 15.41 -13.17 -2.51
CA LEU A 25 14.60 -12.80 -1.34
C LEU A 25 14.99 -13.64 -0.12
N ILE A 26 15.22 -14.93 -0.31
CA ILE A 26 15.67 -15.80 0.77
C ILE A 26 17.04 -15.34 1.29
N ARG A 27 17.96 -14.97 0.40
CA ARG A 27 19.27 -14.46 0.80
C ARG A 27 19.17 -13.19 1.64
N ILE A 28 18.30 -12.26 1.25
CA ILE A 28 18.06 -11.02 1.99
C ILE A 28 17.41 -11.32 3.35
N ALA A 29 16.44 -12.22 3.38
CA ALA A 29 15.78 -12.63 4.62
C ALA A 29 16.74 -13.25 5.63
N LYS A 30 17.71 -14.04 5.16
CA LYS A 30 18.73 -14.65 6.04
C LYS A 30 19.71 -13.61 6.58
N ALA A 31 20.01 -12.57 5.81
CA ALA A 31 20.89 -11.49 6.25
C ALA A 31 20.19 -10.45 7.14
N GLY A 32 18.88 -10.37 7.07
CA GLY A 32 18.06 -9.42 7.81
C GLY A 32 17.03 -10.10 8.71
N THR A 33 15.85 -9.52 8.77
CA THR A 33 14.74 -10.02 9.59
C THR A 33 13.56 -10.41 8.70
N HIS A 34 13.00 -11.60 8.93
CA HIS A 34 11.82 -12.08 8.25
C HIS A 34 10.64 -12.10 9.25
N PHE A 35 9.65 -11.23 9.01
CA PHE A 35 8.46 -11.16 9.85
C PHE A 35 7.40 -12.15 9.34
N GLN A 36 7.01 -13.09 10.17
CA GLN A 36 6.00 -14.10 9.82
C GLN A 36 4.59 -13.71 10.23
N ALA A 37 4.46 -12.97 11.33
CA ALA A 37 3.18 -12.58 11.91
C ALA A 37 2.89 -11.09 11.68
N HIS A 38 3.11 -10.62 10.45
CA HIS A 38 2.88 -9.23 10.08
C HIS A 38 1.44 -9.03 9.62
N GLY A 39 0.74 -8.07 10.24
CA GLY A 39 -0.60 -7.68 9.85
C GLY A 39 -0.59 -6.45 8.95
N GLY A 40 -1.40 -6.49 7.91
CA GLY A 40 -1.59 -5.34 7.02
C GLY A 40 -2.67 -4.37 7.53
N VAL A 41 -2.88 -3.28 6.79
CA VAL A 41 -3.99 -2.37 7.06
C VAL A 41 -5.29 -2.91 6.47
N PHE A 42 -6.41 -2.41 6.95
CA PHE A 42 -7.73 -2.75 6.41
C PHE A 42 -8.34 -1.49 5.74
N PRO A 43 -8.91 -1.61 4.55
CA PRO A 43 -8.90 -2.80 3.68
C PRO A 43 -7.52 -3.09 3.07
N SER A 44 -7.21 -4.38 2.86
CA SER A 44 -5.90 -4.83 2.36
C SER A 44 -5.81 -4.71 0.85
N THR A 45 -5.86 -3.50 0.34
CA THR A 45 -5.73 -3.22 -1.09
C THR A 45 -4.39 -2.55 -1.37
N THR A 46 -3.95 -2.60 -2.63
CA THR A 46 -2.65 -2.09 -3.05
C THR A 46 -2.48 -0.61 -2.71
N ARG A 47 -3.44 0.22 -3.08
CA ARG A 47 -3.35 1.68 -2.90
C ARG A 47 -3.49 2.08 -1.45
N THR A 48 -4.37 1.44 -0.71
CA THR A 48 -4.55 1.67 0.73
C THR A 48 -3.27 1.34 1.49
N THR A 49 -2.65 0.21 1.18
CA THR A 49 -1.39 -0.20 1.80
C THR A 49 -0.24 0.74 1.42
N ALA A 50 -0.13 1.13 0.15
CA ALA A 50 0.89 2.07 -0.31
C ALA A 50 0.76 3.43 0.37
N ALA A 51 -0.45 3.94 0.54
CA ALA A 51 -0.70 5.18 1.26
C ALA A 51 -0.31 5.08 2.73
N ALA A 52 -0.60 3.95 3.37
CA ALA A 52 -0.22 3.72 4.76
C ALA A 52 1.31 3.70 4.94
N ILE A 53 2.04 3.06 4.02
CA ILE A 53 3.50 3.03 4.04
C ILE A 53 4.07 4.43 3.83
N ALA A 54 3.56 5.18 2.86
CA ALA A 54 4.06 6.51 2.51
C ALA A 54 3.77 7.56 3.59
N THR A 55 2.64 7.47 4.28
CA THR A 55 2.22 8.45 5.28
C THR A 55 2.53 8.05 6.71
N GLY A 56 2.78 6.77 6.97
CA GLY A 56 2.89 6.24 8.32
C GLY A 56 1.56 6.24 9.08
N CYS A 57 0.43 6.41 8.38
CA CYS A 57 -0.90 6.53 8.97
C CYS A 57 -1.84 5.46 8.43
N LYS A 58 -2.75 4.99 9.28
CA LYS A 58 -3.82 4.08 8.88
C LYS A 58 -4.82 4.78 7.95
N PRO A 59 -5.61 4.02 7.16
CA PRO A 59 -6.58 4.59 6.21
C PRO A 59 -7.55 5.60 6.81
N GLY A 60 -8.04 5.37 8.02
CA GLY A 60 -8.94 6.31 8.68
C GLY A 60 -8.32 7.68 8.93
N ARG A 61 -7.01 7.77 9.01
CA ARG A 61 -6.29 9.03 9.22
C ARG A 61 -5.83 9.66 7.90
N ASN A 62 -5.30 8.86 6.96
CA ASN A 62 -4.80 9.41 5.70
C ASN A 62 -5.91 9.66 4.68
N GLY A 63 -7.11 9.12 4.90
CA GLY A 63 -8.28 9.33 4.05
C GLY A 63 -8.37 8.43 2.83
N LEU A 64 -7.37 7.59 2.57
CA LEU A 64 -7.40 6.68 1.43
C LEU A 64 -7.82 5.28 1.88
N GLU A 65 -9.13 5.02 1.83
CA GLU A 65 -9.75 3.84 2.43
C GLU A 65 -10.02 2.70 1.45
N GLY A 66 -9.57 2.84 0.18
CA GLY A 66 -9.76 1.81 -0.84
C GLY A 66 -9.25 2.26 -2.20
N ASN A 67 -9.50 1.43 -3.21
CA ASN A 67 -9.16 1.75 -4.61
C ASN A 67 -10.18 2.70 -5.26
N ALA A 68 -11.29 2.93 -4.60
CA ALA A 68 -12.28 3.95 -4.94
C ALA A 68 -12.76 4.60 -3.64
N VAL A 69 -12.90 5.90 -3.64
CA VAL A 69 -13.34 6.66 -2.46
C VAL A 69 -14.48 7.59 -2.83
N ALA A 70 -15.35 7.87 -1.86
CA ALA A 70 -16.42 8.84 -2.02
C ALA A 70 -15.93 10.21 -1.51
N LEU A 71 -16.02 11.21 -2.36
CA LEU A 71 -15.63 12.58 -2.03
C LEU A 71 -16.79 13.52 -2.29
N ASP A 72 -16.95 14.54 -1.44
CA ASP A 72 -17.91 15.62 -1.63
C ASP A 72 -17.18 16.82 -2.28
N MET A 73 -17.52 17.07 -3.54
CA MET A 73 -16.96 18.17 -4.32
C MET A 73 -17.91 19.38 -4.40
N GLY A 74 -18.90 19.42 -3.50
CA GLY A 74 -19.91 20.49 -3.45
C GLY A 74 -21.30 20.09 -3.95
N ASN A 75 -21.43 18.91 -4.57
CA ASN A 75 -22.69 18.39 -5.14
C ASN A 75 -23.16 17.09 -4.48
N GLY A 76 -22.72 16.83 -3.26
CA GLY A 76 -22.94 15.56 -2.56
C GLY A 76 -21.82 14.58 -2.78
N LEU A 77 -21.97 13.38 -2.24
CA LEU A 77 -20.92 12.36 -2.34
C LEU A 77 -20.89 11.73 -3.73
N GLU A 78 -19.71 11.68 -4.31
CA GLU A 78 -19.44 10.96 -5.57
C GLU A 78 -18.29 9.97 -5.34
N VAL A 79 -18.36 8.83 -6.03
CA VAL A 79 -17.33 7.80 -5.94
C VAL A 79 -16.30 8.02 -7.06
N PHE A 80 -15.03 8.13 -6.67
CA PHE A 80 -13.92 8.29 -7.61
C PHE A 80 -12.97 7.11 -7.50
N SER A 81 -12.48 6.63 -8.66
CA SER A 81 -11.38 5.68 -8.68
C SER A 81 -10.06 6.38 -8.35
N VAL A 82 -9.23 5.76 -7.55
CA VAL A 82 -7.94 6.32 -7.11
C VAL A 82 -6.90 6.27 -8.24
N GLY A 83 -7.06 5.38 -9.23
CA GLY A 83 -6.09 5.18 -10.29
C GLY A 83 -5.90 6.31 -11.29
N PRO A 84 -6.98 6.95 -11.81
CA PRO A 84 -6.85 7.94 -12.86
C PRO A 84 -6.05 9.17 -12.47
N PRO A 85 -5.36 9.82 -13.42
CA PRO A 85 -4.74 11.13 -13.18
C PRO A 85 -5.76 12.15 -12.70
N GLY A 86 -5.32 13.05 -11.83
CA GLY A 86 -6.20 14.08 -11.27
C GLY A 86 -6.94 13.71 -10.00
N PHE A 87 -6.92 12.43 -9.62
CA PHE A 87 -7.55 12.01 -8.34
C PHE A 87 -6.96 12.78 -7.15
N ARG A 88 -5.64 12.94 -7.11
CA ARG A 88 -4.96 13.63 -6.02
C ARG A 88 -5.51 15.07 -5.85
N ASP A 89 -5.73 15.77 -6.95
CA ASP A 89 -6.26 17.13 -6.90
C ASP A 89 -7.70 17.15 -6.38
N LYS A 90 -8.53 16.18 -6.78
CA LYS A 90 -9.88 16.02 -6.24
C LYS A 90 -9.86 15.75 -4.74
N MET A 91 -8.96 14.91 -4.27
CA MET A 91 -8.83 14.61 -2.85
C MET A 91 -8.42 15.84 -2.04
N HIS A 92 -7.56 16.70 -2.57
CA HIS A 92 -7.17 17.95 -1.93
C HIS A 92 -8.31 18.98 -1.88
N GLN A 93 -9.22 18.97 -2.87
CA GLN A 93 -10.37 19.86 -2.91
C GLN A 93 -11.46 19.45 -1.91
N ALA A 94 -11.60 18.18 -1.66
CA ALA A 94 -12.57 17.65 -0.71
C ALA A 94 -12.02 17.68 0.73
#